data_94b272471fe92a77f6f9982b7f597866
#
_entry.id   94b272471fe92a77f6f9982b7f597866
#
_cell.length_a   1.000
_cell.length_b   1.000
_cell.length_c   1.000
_cell.angle_alpha   90.00
_cell.angle_beta   90.00
_cell.angle_gamma   90.00
#
_symmetry.space_group_name_H-M   'P 1'
#
loop_
_entity.id
_entity.type
_entity.pdbx_description
1 polymer ?
#
loop_
_entity_poly.entity_id
_entity_poly.type
_entity_poly.pdbx_seq_one_letter_code
_entity_poly.pdbx_strand_id
1 'polypeptide(L)'
;MYGTHSQNTKFISLSLSLPAHIAFYRKQEIMAQLWKGRFKKELAKETNDFNASIHFDSRMYKEDITGSMAHATMLGACGIIEKSESEKIVQGLSEILADIESGKLAIDPGAEDIHTFVESELTARLGQTGKRLHTARSRNDQVALDFRMYVREQIPVIVGQLLELESVLCRQARQYQTAVMPGYTHLQRAQPI
;
A
#
# COMPACT_ATOMS: atom_id res chain seq x y z
N MET A 1 71.84 4.88 -5.41
CA MET A 1 71.31 4.47 -6.69
C MET A 1 70.49 3.22 -6.54
N TYR A 2 69.25 3.25 -6.26
CA TYR A 2 68.29 2.15 -6.50
C TYR A 2 66.91 2.78 -6.61
N GLY A 3 66.36 2.74 -7.80
CA GLY A 3 65.01 3.22 -8.09
C GLY A 3 63.95 2.18 -7.68
N THR A 4 62.95 2.62 -6.98
CA THR A 4 61.78 1.81 -6.60
C THR A 4 60.65 2.04 -7.61
N HIS A 5 60.33 1.02 -8.40
CA HIS A 5 59.13 0.98 -9.24
C HIS A 5 57.90 0.79 -8.35
N SER A 6 57.02 1.76 -8.35
CA SER A 6 55.66 1.65 -7.83
C SER A 6 54.77 1.04 -8.92
N GLN A 7 54.28 -0.16 -8.68
CA GLN A 7 53.25 -0.77 -9.50
C GLN A 7 51.87 -0.38 -9.01
N ASN A 8 51.15 0.44 -9.77
CA ASN A 8 49.78 0.80 -9.60
C ASN A 8 48.87 -0.39 -9.97
N THR A 9 48.39 -1.13 -8.98
CA THR A 9 47.36 -2.17 -9.19
C THR A 9 46.01 -1.52 -9.20
N LYS A 10 45.42 -1.29 -10.40
CA LYS A 10 44.01 -0.91 -10.57
C LYS A 10 43.13 -2.09 -10.20
N PHE A 11 42.45 -2.01 -9.06
CA PHE A 11 41.32 -2.89 -8.80
C PHE A 11 40.15 -2.55 -9.71
N ILE A 12 39.87 -3.43 -10.66
CA ILE A 12 38.66 -3.39 -11.48
C ILE A 12 37.55 -4.01 -10.61
N SER A 13 36.65 -3.15 -10.09
CA SER A 13 35.44 -3.61 -9.42
C SER A 13 34.46 -4.10 -10.50
N LEU A 14 34.40 -5.41 -10.71
CA LEU A 14 33.31 -6.04 -11.47
C LEU A 14 32.04 -6.00 -10.60
N SER A 15 31.15 -5.08 -10.88
CA SER A 15 29.78 -5.15 -10.43
C SER A 15 29.06 -6.26 -11.21
N LEU A 16 29.03 -7.47 -10.64
CA LEU A 16 28.20 -8.56 -11.14
C LEU A 16 26.72 -8.21 -10.85
N SER A 17 26.04 -7.61 -11.82
CA SER A 17 24.58 -7.53 -11.83
C SER A 17 24.03 -8.95 -12.00
N LEU A 18 23.39 -9.48 -10.97
CA LEU A 18 22.66 -10.74 -11.03
C LEU A 18 21.56 -10.67 -12.08
N PRO A 19 21.40 -11.71 -12.94
CA PRO A 19 20.33 -11.73 -13.94
C PRO A 19 18.95 -11.60 -13.30
N ALA A 20 18.04 -10.87 -13.93
CA ALA A 20 16.70 -10.54 -13.41
C ALA A 20 15.88 -11.78 -12.97
N HIS A 21 16.08 -12.94 -13.59
CA HIS A 21 15.42 -14.19 -13.22
C HIS A 21 15.90 -14.75 -11.86
N ILE A 22 17.16 -14.52 -11.47
CA ILE A 22 17.66 -14.94 -10.14
C ILE A 22 17.09 -14.05 -9.04
N ALA A 23 16.90 -12.76 -9.31
CA ALA A 23 16.23 -11.83 -8.39
C ALA A 23 14.75 -12.21 -8.21
N PHE A 24 14.09 -12.67 -9.28
CA PHE A 24 12.69 -13.13 -9.24
C PHE A 24 12.54 -14.42 -8.39
N TYR A 25 13.43 -15.41 -8.57
CA TYR A 25 13.40 -16.64 -7.75
C TYR A 25 13.70 -16.36 -6.27
N ARG A 26 14.62 -15.44 -5.97
CA ARG A 26 14.91 -15.04 -4.60
C ARG A 26 13.74 -14.30 -3.93
N LYS A 27 12.92 -13.59 -4.72
CA LYS A 27 11.70 -12.91 -4.26
C LYS A 27 10.59 -13.92 -3.90
N GLN A 28 10.48 -15.03 -4.65
CA GLN A 28 9.52 -16.10 -4.33
C GLN A 28 9.83 -16.86 -3.01
N GLU A 29 11.11 -16.99 -2.62
CA GLU A 29 11.46 -17.60 -1.33
C GLU A 29 11.18 -16.68 -0.11
N ILE A 30 11.12 -15.36 -0.32
CA ILE A 30 10.86 -14.37 0.74
C ILE A 30 9.36 -14.24 1.05
N MET A 31 8.49 -14.58 0.10
CA MET A 31 7.03 -14.68 0.28
C MET A 31 6.62 -15.93 1.06
N ALA A 32 7.48 -16.44 1.94
CA ALA A 32 7.14 -17.51 2.86
C ALA A 32 6.02 -17.02 3.77
N GLN A 33 4.84 -17.65 3.62
CA GLN A 33 3.64 -17.41 4.40
C GLN A 33 3.99 -17.20 5.88
N LEU A 34 3.68 -16.04 6.45
CA LEU A 34 4.01 -15.66 7.82
C LEU A 34 3.49 -16.68 8.87
N TRP A 35 2.51 -17.49 8.50
CA TRP A 35 1.87 -18.50 9.34
C TRP A 35 2.08 -19.95 8.89
N LYS A 36 3.09 -20.22 8.04
CA LYS A 36 3.44 -21.58 7.61
C LYS A 36 3.71 -22.53 8.78
N GLY A 37 4.24 -22.04 9.89
CA GLY A 37 4.38 -22.74 11.17
C GLY A 37 4.74 -24.23 11.03
N ARG A 38 3.81 -25.12 11.48
CA ARG A 38 3.96 -26.58 11.43
C ARG A 38 3.50 -27.21 10.10
N PHE A 39 2.90 -26.46 9.20
CA PHE A 39 2.41 -27.00 7.93
C PHE A 39 3.57 -27.25 6.97
N LYS A 40 3.68 -28.51 6.50
CA LYS A 40 4.69 -28.96 5.54
C LYS A 40 4.21 -28.92 4.11
N LYS A 41 2.87 -28.85 3.89
CA LYS A 41 2.26 -28.76 2.56
C LYS A 41 1.91 -27.33 2.24
N GLU A 42 2.07 -26.96 0.98
CA GLU A 42 1.53 -25.70 0.45
C GLU A 42 0.01 -25.79 0.37
N LEU A 43 -0.69 -24.67 0.59
CA LEU A 43 -2.12 -24.58 0.34
C LEU A 43 -2.41 -24.81 -1.16
N ALA A 44 -3.54 -25.43 -1.46
CA ALA A 44 -3.99 -25.50 -2.84
C ALA A 44 -4.17 -24.09 -3.40
N LYS A 45 -3.83 -23.90 -4.67
CA LYS A 45 -3.87 -22.58 -5.33
C LYS A 45 -5.25 -21.94 -5.18
N GLU A 46 -6.31 -22.71 -5.39
CA GLU A 46 -7.71 -22.26 -5.29
C GLU A 46 -8.05 -21.75 -3.87
N THR A 47 -7.50 -22.37 -2.84
CA THR A 47 -7.69 -21.94 -1.44
C THR A 47 -6.93 -20.63 -1.18
N ASN A 48 -5.72 -20.52 -1.73
CA ASN A 48 -4.94 -19.30 -1.60
C ASN A 48 -5.61 -18.11 -2.33
N ASP A 49 -6.07 -18.34 -3.55
CA ASP A 49 -6.78 -17.34 -4.35
C ASP A 49 -8.10 -16.90 -3.69
N PHE A 50 -8.82 -17.85 -3.03
CA PHE A 50 -10.04 -17.54 -2.28
C PHE A 50 -9.77 -16.68 -1.04
N ASN A 51 -8.65 -16.90 -0.35
CA ASN A 51 -8.29 -16.17 0.85
C ASN A 51 -7.62 -14.82 0.56
N ALA A 52 -7.06 -14.65 -0.65
CA ALA A 52 -6.33 -13.42 -1.00
C ALA A 52 -7.27 -12.22 -1.12
N SER A 53 -6.91 -11.13 -0.44
CA SER A 53 -7.63 -9.85 -0.48
C SER A 53 -6.89 -8.73 -1.23
N ILE A 54 -5.66 -9.00 -1.69
CA ILE A 54 -4.80 -8.01 -2.35
C ILE A 54 -5.48 -7.27 -3.52
N HIS A 55 -6.37 -7.94 -4.24
CA HIS A 55 -7.07 -7.37 -5.40
C HIS A 55 -8.05 -6.23 -5.05
N PHE A 56 -8.47 -6.11 -3.78
CA PHE A 56 -9.30 -4.99 -3.32
C PHE A 56 -8.63 -4.17 -2.20
N ASP A 57 -7.83 -4.78 -1.32
CA ASP A 57 -7.20 -4.07 -0.20
C ASP A 57 -5.91 -3.33 -0.59
N SER A 58 -5.32 -3.64 -1.75
CA SER A 58 -4.17 -2.89 -2.28
C SER A 58 -4.39 -1.38 -2.34
N ARG A 59 -5.64 -0.91 -2.46
CA ARG A 59 -6.00 0.51 -2.43
C ARG A 59 -5.77 1.19 -1.08
N MET A 60 -5.63 0.40 0.00
CA MET A 60 -5.38 0.90 1.36
C MET A 60 -3.89 0.92 1.74
N TYR A 61 -2.98 0.82 0.76
CA TYR A 61 -1.53 0.80 1.03
C TYR A 61 -1.05 2.01 1.83
N LYS A 62 -1.63 3.17 1.58
CA LYS A 62 -1.28 4.42 2.26
C LYS A 62 -1.71 4.41 3.72
N GLU A 63 -2.91 3.94 3.98
CA GLU A 63 -3.47 3.82 5.32
C GLU A 63 -2.70 2.79 6.14
N ASP A 64 -2.41 1.61 5.58
CA ASP A 64 -1.61 0.58 6.24
C ASP A 64 -0.21 1.10 6.61
N ILE A 65 0.49 1.73 5.68
CA ILE A 65 1.82 2.27 5.92
C ILE A 65 1.77 3.38 6.98
N THR A 66 0.78 4.29 6.90
CA THR A 66 0.63 5.40 7.86
C THR A 66 0.32 4.88 9.26
N GLY A 67 -0.61 3.94 9.38
CA GLY A 67 -0.95 3.27 10.65
C GLY A 67 0.24 2.50 11.22
N SER A 68 1.00 1.82 10.36
CA SER A 68 2.21 1.09 10.73
C SER A 68 3.34 2.00 11.22
N MET A 69 3.54 3.18 10.61
CA MET A 69 4.49 4.20 11.10
C MET A 69 4.12 4.69 12.50
N ALA A 70 2.82 4.96 12.74
CA ALA A 70 2.34 5.38 14.05
C ALA A 70 2.54 4.27 15.10
N HIS A 71 2.25 3.02 14.74
CA HIS A 71 2.47 1.86 15.60
C HIS A 71 3.95 1.68 15.97
N ALA A 72 4.85 1.73 14.99
CA ALA A 72 6.29 1.64 15.22
C ALA A 72 6.80 2.77 16.15
N THR A 73 6.31 3.99 15.93
CA THR A 73 6.64 5.14 16.78
C THR A 73 6.20 4.92 18.22
N MET A 74 4.99 4.39 18.43
CA MET A 74 4.49 4.03 19.76
C MET A 74 5.34 2.95 20.42
N LEU A 75 5.69 1.88 19.70
CA LEU A 75 6.55 0.81 20.23
C LEU A 75 7.88 1.34 20.74
N GLY A 76 8.53 2.25 20.01
CA GLY A 76 9.76 2.91 20.42
C GLY A 76 9.56 3.86 21.61
N ALA A 77 8.48 4.64 21.61
CA ALA A 77 8.16 5.56 22.70
C ALA A 77 7.85 4.84 24.03
N CYS A 78 7.23 3.66 23.95
CA CYS A 78 6.95 2.80 25.12
C CYS A 78 8.13 1.91 25.55
N GLY A 79 9.27 1.93 24.83
CA GLY A 79 10.42 1.10 25.14
C GLY A 79 10.18 -0.41 24.89
N ILE A 80 9.20 -0.76 24.04
CA ILE A 80 8.91 -2.15 23.65
C ILE A 80 9.97 -2.63 22.64
N ILE A 81 10.40 -1.74 21.75
CA ILE A 81 11.56 -1.92 20.88
C ILE A 81 12.53 -0.76 21.09
N GLU A 82 13.77 -0.94 20.67
CA GLU A 82 14.77 0.12 20.75
C GLU A 82 14.36 1.32 19.88
N LYS A 83 14.58 2.54 20.40
CA LYS A 83 14.22 3.78 19.66
C LYS A 83 14.87 3.83 18.27
N SER A 84 16.12 3.42 18.17
CA SER A 84 16.84 3.37 16.88
C SER A 84 16.23 2.36 15.89
N GLU A 85 15.60 1.28 16.37
CA GLU A 85 14.90 0.33 15.52
C GLU A 85 13.56 0.90 15.06
N SER A 86 12.81 1.56 15.97
CA SER A 86 11.59 2.28 15.63
C SER A 86 11.84 3.32 14.53
N GLU A 87 12.89 4.14 14.66
CA GLU A 87 13.26 5.15 13.65
C GLU A 87 13.59 4.51 12.30
N LYS A 88 14.32 3.39 12.27
CA LYS A 88 14.61 2.64 11.04
C LYS A 88 13.36 2.08 10.38
N ILE A 89 12.41 1.55 11.18
CA ILE A 89 11.15 1.01 10.68
C ILE A 89 10.32 2.13 10.05
N VAL A 90 10.17 3.26 10.74
CA VAL A 90 9.43 4.44 10.22
C VAL A 90 10.05 4.95 8.93
N GLN A 91 11.38 5.07 8.87
CA GLN A 91 12.09 5.47 7.66
C GLN A 91 11.86 4.47 6.51
N GLY A 92 12.01 3.16 6.76
CA GLY A 92 11.78 2.13 5.75
C GLY A 92 10.36 2.11 5.21
N LEU A 93 9.35 2.32 6.07
CA LEU A 93 7.95 2.45 5.67
C LEU A 93 7.72 3.70 4.81
N SER A 94 8.32 4.84 5.18
CA SER A 94 8.25 6.07 4.38
C SER A 94 8.86 5.90 3.00
N GLU A 95 9.97 5.18 2.89
CA GLU A 95 10.59 4.85 1.60
C GLU A 95 9.73 3.92 0.75
N ILE A 96 9.08 2.91 1.37
CA ILE A 96 8.14 2.01 0.68
C ILE A 96 6.97 2.83 0.12
N LEU A 97 6.39 3.74 0.91
CA LEU A 97 5.31 4.61 0.47
C LEU A 97 5.73 5.44 -0.76
N ALA A 98 6.88 6.12 -0.68
CA ALA A 98 7.41 6.92 -1.77
C ALA A 98 7.70 6.08 -3.03
N ASP A 99 8.22 4.86 -2.87
CA ASP A 99 8.50 3.96 -3.99
C ASP A 99 7.20 3.47 -4.67
N ILE A 100 6.11 3.23 -3.91
CA ILE A 100 4.79 2.88 -4.47
C ILE A 100 4.20 4.09 -5.21
N GLU A 101 4.17 5.27 -4.58
CA GLU A 101 3.59 6.49 -5.15
C GLU A 101 4.33 6.95 -6.42
N SER A 102 5.64 6.76 -6.49
CA SER A 102 6.44 7.08 -7.69
C SER A 102 6.36 5.99 -8.77
N GLY A 103 5.70 4.86 -8.52
CA GLY A 103 5.65 3.72 -9.44
C GLY A 103 6.94 2.90 -9.53
N LYS A 104 7.93 3.17 -8.69
CA LYS A 104 9.19 2.42 -8.62
C LYS A 104 8.99 1.03 -8.01
N LEU A 105 8.04 0.90 -7.08
CA LEU A 105 7.63 -0.35 -6.46
C LEU A 105 6.18 -0.64 -6.86
N ALA A 106 5.97 -1.68 -7.67
CA ALA A 106 4.64 -2.17 -7.97
C ALA A 106 4.16 -3.12 -6.86
N ILE A 107 2.90 -2.98 -6.45
CA ILE A 107 2.26 -3.92 -5.51
C ILE A 107 2.12 -5.26 -6.23
N ASP A 108 2.63 -6.33 -5.60
CA ASP A 108 2.58 -7.68 -6.17
C ASP A 108 1.16 -8.26 -6.06
N PRO A 109 0.46 -8.50 -7.19
CA PRO A 109 -0.89 -9.08 -7.17
C PRO A 109 -0.91 -10.54 -6.67
N GLY A 110 0.23 -11.19 -6.53
CA GLY A 110 0.36 -12.53 -5.94
C GLY A 110 0.49 -12.52 -4.42
N ALA A 111 0.53 -11.36 -3.77
CA ALA A 111 0.52 -11.28 -2.31
C ALA A 111 -0.85 -11.71 -1.75
N GLU A 112 -0.89 -12.18 -0.50
CA GLU A 112 -2.13 -12.55 0.19
C GLU A 112 -2.99 -11.30 0.47
N ASP A 113 -2.38 -10.28 1.07
CA ASP A 113 -2.97 -8.99 1.40
C ASP A 113 -1.94 -7.86 1.33
N ILE A 114 -2.40 -6.61 1.40
CA ILE A 114 -1.53 -5.43 1.36
C ILE A 114 -0.59 -5.38 2.56
N HIS A 115 -1.05 -5.84 3.71
CA HIS A 115 -0.28 -5.82 4.95
C HIS A 115 0.92 -6.77 4.87
N THR A 116 0.71 -7.99 4.36
CA THR A 116 1.77 -8.97 4.11
C THR A 116 2.76 -8.46 3.08
N PHE A 117 2.28 -7.77 2.03
CA PHE A 117 3.14 -7.15 1.04
C PHE A 117 4.06 -6.09 1.68
N VAL A 118 3.51 -5.15 2.44
CA VAL A 118 4.27 -4.08 3.10
C VAL A 118 5.27 -4.65 4.13
N GLU A 119 4.83 -5.60 4.97
CA GLU A 119 5.70 -6.26 5.95
C GLU A 119 6.84 -7.04 5.28
N SER A 120 6.58 -7.68 4.14
CA SER A 120 7.59 -8.41 3.37
C SER A 120 8.62 -7.47 2.75
N GLU A 121 8.19 -6.37 2.14
CA GLU A 121 9.08 -5.34 1.57
C GLU A 121 9.92 -4.68 2.68
N LEU A 122 9.32 -4.38 3.83
CA LEU A 122 10.04 -3.83 4.98
C LEU A 122 11.09 -4.82 5.52
N THR A 123 10.71 -6.09 5.61
CA THR A 123 11.63 -7.16 6.05
C THR A 123 12.77 -7.38 5.05
N ALA A 124 12.50 -7.28 3.75
CA ALA A 124 13.53 -7.36 2.72
C ALA A 124 14.58 -6.23 2.84
N ARG A 125 14.13 -5.03 3.25
CA ARG A 125 15.02 -3.86 3.45
C ARG A 125 15.78 -3.90 4.77
N LEU A 126 15.13 -4.27 5.87
CA LEU A 126 15.64 -4.10 7.23
C LEU A 126 15.97 -5.42 7.96
N GLY A 127 15.68 -6.57 7.35
CA GLY A 127 15.93 -7.89 7.95
C GLY A 127 15.14 -8.08 9.26
N GLN A 128 15.82 -8.48 10.34
CA GLN A 128 15.19 -8.77 11.63
C GLN A 128 14.52 -7.53 12.26
N THR A 129 15.04 -6.33 12.01
CA THR A 129 14.43 -5.09 12.50
C THR A 129 13.04 -4.89 11.88
N GLY A 130 12.87 -5.17 10.59
CA GLY A 130 11.56 -5.05 9.91
C GLY A 130 10.49 -5.97 10.51
N LYS A 131 10.87 -7.18 10.93
CA LYS A 131 9.94 -8.14 11.58
C LYS A 131 9.39 -7.66 12.92
N ARG A 132 10.05 -6.71 13.58
CA ARG A 132 9.59 -6.15 14.85
C ARG A 132 8.38 -5.25 14.72
N LEU A 133 8.02 -4.83 13.50
CA LEU A 133 6.82 -4.03 13.24
C LEU A 133 5.55 -4.72 13.77
N HIS A 134 5.45 -6.04 13.67
CA HIS A 134 4.26 -6.80 14.10
C HIS A 134 4.16 -7.01 15.61
N THR A 135 5.12 -6.50 16.39
CA THR A 135 5.15 -6.67 17.86
C THR A 135 3.90 -6.06 18.48
N ALA A 136 3.22 -6.83 19.36
CA ALA A 136 1.98 -6.42 20.07
C ALA A 136 0.84 -5.96 19.16
N ARG A 137 0.76 -6.49 17.94
CA ARG A 137 -0.27 -6.13 16.95
C ARG A 137 -0.97 -7.39 16.44
N SER A 138 -2.27 -7.32 16.21
CA SER A 138 -3.05 -8.32 15.49
C SER A 138 -3.40 -7.80 14.10
N ARG A 139 -3.51 -8.71 13.12
CA ARG A 139 -4.03 -8.35 11.80
C ARG A 139 -5.43 -7.74 11.87
N ASN A 140 -6.25 -8.15 12.85
CA ASN A 140 -7.61 -7.65 13.00
C ASN A 140 -7.69 -6.16 13.36
N ASP A 141 -6.86 -5.69 14.29
CA ASP A 141 -6.81 -4.27 14.65
C ASP A 141 -6.17 -3.42 13.54
N GLN A 142 -5.18 -3.97 12.84
CA GLN A 142 -4.56 -3.35 11.67
C GLN A 142 -5.58 -3.10 10.56
N VAL A 143 -6.26 -4.13 10.10
CA VAL A 143 -7.29 -4.03 9.04
C VAL A 143 -8.42 -3.08 9.43
N ALA A 144 -8.87 -3.14 10.69
CA ALA A 144 -9.94 -2.26 11.17
C ALA A 144 -9.53 -0.78 11.19
N LEU A 145 -8.27 -0.49 11.54
CA LEU A 145 -7.73 0.88 11.49
C LEU A 145 -7.67 1.38 10.05
N ASP A 146 -7.05 0.60 9.16
CA ASP A 146 -6.80 0.98 7.78
C ASP A 146 -8.10 1.22 7.02
N PHE A 147 -9.09 0.34 7.20
CA PHE A 147 -10.41 0.53 6.62
C PHE A 147 -11.11 1.80 7.13
N ARG A 148 -11.01 2.10 8.42
CA ARG A 148 -11.58 3.35 8.98
C ARG A 148 -10.89 4.59 8.43
N MET A 149 -9.57 4.55 8.30
CA MET A 149 -8.79 5.65 7.70
C MET A 149 -9.19 5.86 6.24
N TYR A 150 -9.27 4.79 5.47
CA TYR A 150 -9.69 4.82 4.07
C TYR A 150 -11.09 5.42 3.91
N VAL A 151 -12.08 4.92 4.66
CA VAL A 151 -13.46 5.46 4.61
C VAL A 151 -13.49 6.94 4.98
N ARG A 152 -12.74 7.34 6.00
CA ARG A 152 -12.64 8.74 6.43
C ARG A 152 -12.07 9.64 5.34
N GLU A 153 -11.14 9.16 4.52
CA GLU A 153 -10.61 9.91 3.38
C GLU A 153 -11.58 9.93 2.19
N GLN A 154 -12.37 8.87 1.98
CA GLN A 154 -13.34 8.81 0.88
C GLN A 154 -14.60 9.67 1.10
N ILE A 155 -15.03 9.85 2.34
CA ILE A 155 -16.22 10.65 2.67
C ILE A 155 -16.14 12.09 2.12
N PRO A 156 -15.07 12.87 2.33
CA PRO A 156 -14.95 14.22 1.77
C PRO A 156 -14.99 14.24 0.24
N VAL A 157 -14.47 13.22 -0.44
CA VAL A 157 -14.52 13.11 -1.90
C VAL A 157 -15.97 12.98 -2.37
N ILE A 158 -16.75 12.09 -1.75
CA ILE A 158 -18.18 11.90 -2.07
C ILE A 158 -18.98 13.18 -1.79
N VAL A 159 -18.72 13.82 -0.64
CA VAL A 159 -19.37 15.09 -0.28
C VAL A 159 -19.06 16.16 -1.34
N GLY A 160 -17.82 16.27 -1.78
CA GLY A 160 -17.42 17.20 -2.83
C GLY A 160 -18.18 16.95 -4.15
N GLN A 161 -18.31 15.70 -4.56
CA GLN A 161 -19.07 15.31 -5.77
C GLN A 161 -20.57 15.64 -5.65
N LEU A 162 -21.17 15.45 -4.47
CA LEU A 162 -22.56 15.82 -4.22
C LEU A 162 -22.77 17.33 -4.30
N LEU A 163 -21.88 18.13 -3.70
CA LEU A 163 -21.92 19.59 -3.77
C LEU A 163 -21.75 20.10 -5.21
N GLU A 164 -20.92 19.45 -6.01
CA GLU A 164 -20.77 19.77 -7.43
C GLU A 164 -22.07 19.48 -8.19
N LEU A 165 -22.70 18.32 -7.96
CA LEU A 165 -24.00 17.97 -8.55
C LEU A 165 -25.07 19.00 -8.19
N GLU A 166 -25.20 19.35 -6.90
CA GLU A 166 -26.15 20.40 -6.44
C GLU A 166 -25.90 21.73 -7.14
N SER A 167 -24.64 22.13 -7.26
CA SER A 167 -24.27 23.36 -7.97
C SER A 167 -24.70 23.33 -9.45
N VAL A 168 -24.52 22.18 -10.12
CA VAL A 168 -24.97 22.01 -11.52
C VAL A 168 -26.50 22.13 -11.62
N LEU A 169 -27.24 21.46 -10.75
CA LEU A 169 -28.70 21.51 -10.72
C LEU A 169 -29.21 22.94 -10.47
N CYS A 170 -28.60 23.67 -9.54
CA CYS A 170 -28.95 25.08 -9.30
C CYS A 170 -28.66 25.98 -10.50
N ARG A 171 -27.56 25.78 -11.21
CA ARG A 171 -27.24 26.51 -12.44
C ARG A 171 -28.26 26.23 -13.52
N GLN A 172 -28.63 24.97 -13.74
CA GLN A 172 -29.63 24.56 -14.71
C GLN A 172 -31.01 25.16 -14.36
N ALA A 173 -31.42 25.09 -13.11
CA ALA A 173 -32.69 25.68 -12.66
C ALA A 173 -32.73 27.21 -12.93
N ARG A 174 -31.64 27.93 -12.64
CA ARG A 174 -31.55 29.38 -12.93
C ARG A 174 -31.57 29.67 -14.45
N GLN A 175 -30.89 28.87 -15.25
CA GLN A 175 -30.81 29.05 -16.69
C GLN A 175 -32.17 28.85 -17.37
N TYR A 176 -32.94 27.90 -16.90
CA TYR A 176 -34.23 27.50 -17.52
C TYR A 176 -35.44 27.90 -16.69
N GLN A 177 -35.32 28.80 -15.73
CA GLN A 177 -36.44 29.21 -14.84
C GLN A 177 -37.65 29.79 -15.57
N THR A 178 -37.45 30.29 -16.78
CA THR A 178 -38.52 30.85 -17.64
C THR A 178 -38.88 29.94 -18.81
N ALA A 179 -38.22 28.81 -18.98
CA ALA A 179 -38.50 27.85 -20.02
C ALA A 179 -39.77 27.07 -19.68
N VAL A 180 -40.70 27.02 -20.62
CA VAL A 180 -41.94 26.26 -20.47
C VAL A 180 -41.81 24.95 -21.22
N MET A 181 -42.02 23.85 -20.56
CA MET A 181 -41.96 22.51 -21.12
C MET A 181 -43.32 21.80 -20.95
N PRO A 182 -43.82 21.07 -21.98
CA PRO A 182 -45.05 20.33 -21.79
C PRO A 182 -44.84 19.09 -20.91
N GLY A 183 -45.60 18.96 -19.83
CA GLY A 183 -45.72 17.74 -19.06
C GLY A 183 -46.57 16.71 -19.81
N TYR A 184 -46.13 15.42 -19.75
CA TYR A 184 -46.85 14.30 -20.35
C TYR A 184 -47.25 13.29 -19.30
N THR A 185 -48.43 12.70 -19.44
CA THR A 185 -48.86 11.50 -18.73
C THR A 185 -49.54 10.57 -19.71
N HIS A 186 -49.28 9.27 -19.61
CA HIS A 186 -49.80 8.26 -20.54
C HIS A 186 -49.62 8.61 -22.02
N LEU A 187 -48.46 9.17 -22.38
CA LEU A 187 -48.14 9.67 -23.72
C LEU A 187 -49.02 10.82 -24.22
N GLN A 188 -49.78 11.46 -23.35
CA GLN A 188 -50.67 12.62 -23.66
C GLN A 188 -50.12 13.87 -22.97
N ARG A 189 -50.29 15.03 -23.62
CA ARG A 189 -49.99 16.32 -23.03
C ARG A 189 -50.91 16.56 -21.83
N ALA A 190 -50.35 16.87 -20.70
CA ALA A 190 -51.08 17.12 -19.47
C ALA A 190 -51.05 18.61 -19.13
N GLN A 191 -49.92 19.15 -18.70
CA GLN A 191 -49.79 20.54 -18.27
C GLN A 191 -48.41 21.08 -18.66
N PRO A 192 -48.24 22.42 -18.82
CA PRO A 192 -46.96 23.05 -18.88
C PRO A 192 -46.28 23.02 -17.50
N ILE A 193 -45.00 22.77 -17.47
CA ILE A 193 -44.13 22.84 -16.29
C ILE A 193 -43.07 23.91 -16.53
#